data_2dfe0ed30e97f7abb2507cd09b8a583a
#
_entry.id   2dfe0ed30e97f7abb2507cd09b8a583a
#
_cell.length_a   1.000
_cell.length_b   1.000
_cell.length_c   1.000
_cell.angle_alpha   90.00
_cell.angle_beta   90.00
_cell.angle_gamma   90.00
#
_symmetry.space_group_name_H-M   'P 1'
#
loop_
_entity.id
_entity.type
_entity.pdbx_description
1 polymer ?
#
loop_
_entity_poly.entity_id
_entity_poly.type
_entity_poly.pdbx_seq_one_letter_code
_entity_poly.pdbx_strand_id
1 'polypeptide(L)'
;MQINADFTQPALVHPQQQQWVASPQGGVEHIMLDRTGAERGRATSIVRYAPDSRFPHHQHPEGEEILVLSGVFSEGDHHYPQGWYLRNPAGSGHAPHSAEGAVIFVKLGHLPPAPHAPVDTSLRINTHDTAC
;
A
#
# COMPACT_ATOMS: atom_id res chain seq x y z
N MET A 1 -0.50 0.42 18.22
CA MET A 1 -1.22 -0.87 18.06
C MET A 1 -0.32 -1.84 17.33
N GLN A 2 -0.17 -3.04 17.86
CA GLN A 2 0.63 -4.08 17.25
C GLN A 2 -0.24 -5.27 16.90
N ILE A 3 -0.06 -5.80 15.70
CA ILE A 3 -0.80 -6.96 15.20
C ILE A 3 0.19 -7.86 14.51
N ASN A 4 0.30 -9.12 14.94
CA ASN A 4 1.24 -10.10 14.36
C ASN A 4 2.63 -9.50 14.18
N ALA A 5 3.11 -8.82 15.21
CA ALA A 5 4.29 -7.97 15.10
C ALA A 5 5.62 -8.73 15.25
N ASP A 6 5.59 -9.99 15.66
CA ASP A 6 6.80 -10.81 15.77
C ASP A 6 7.01 -11.55 14.45
N PHE A 7 7.84 -10.97 13.60
CA PHE A 7 8.09 -11.50 12.26
C PHE A 7 8.97 -12.76 12.25
N THR A 8 9.40 -13.23 13.40
CA THR A 8 10.06 -14.55 13.50
C THR A 8 9.05 -15.66 13.65
N GLN A 9 7.78 -15.33 13.80
CA GLN A 9 6.71 -16.30 13.96
C GLN A 9 5.78 -16.28 12.75
N PRO A 10 5.21 -17.45 12.39
CA PRO A 10 4.17 -17.45 11.36
C PRO A 10 2.97 -16.63 11.79
N ALA A 11 2.31 -15.99 10.85
CA ALA A 11 1.07 -15.28 11.09
C ALA A 11 -0.03 -15.89 10.25
N LEU A 12 -1.10 -16.33 10.90
CA LEU A 12 -2.24 -16.94 10.24
C LEU A 12 -3.49 -16.16 10.65
N VAL A 13 -4.15 -15.57 9.67
CA VAL A 13 -5.35 -14.79 9.92
C VAL A 13 -6.51 -15.46 9.19
N HIS A 14 -7.37 -16.15 9.93
CA HIS A 14 -8.52 -16.83 9.35
C HIS A 14 -9.49 -15.80 8.77
N PRO A 15 -10.11 -16.06 7.61
CA PRO A 15 -11.04 -15.09 7.03
C PRO A 15 -12.14 -14.62 7.99
N GLN A 16 -12.60 -15.49 8.86
CA GLN A 16 -13.63 -15.13 9.84
C GLN A 16 -13.11 -14.20 10.96
N GLN A 17 -11.80 -14.07 11.10
CA GLN A 17 -11.19 -13.17 12.08
C GLN A 17 -10.91 -11.80 11.48
N GLN A 18 -11.10 -11.66 10.17
CA GLN A 18 -10.86 -10.40 9.48
C GLN A 18 -12.03 -9.46 9.72
N GLN A 19 -11.74 -8.27 10.21
CA GLN A 19 -12.76 -7.27 10.48
C GLN A 19 -12.40 -5.98 9.79
N TRP A 20 -13.38 -5.38 9.12
CA TRP A 20 -13.23 -4.07 8.53
C TRP A 20 -13.27 -3.01 9.61
N VAL A 21 -12.24 -2.18 9.64
CA VAL A 21 -12.13 -1.06 10.57
C VAL A 21 -12.18 0.23 9.76
N ALA A 22 -13.10 1.10 10.09
CA ALA A 22 -13.27 2.34 9.36
C ALA A 22 -12.06 3.26 9.57
N SER A 23 -11.63 3.87 8.47
CA SER A 23 -10.64 4.93 8.51
C SER A 23 -11.32 6.23 8.90
N PRO A 24 -10.57 7.18 9.53
CA PRO A 24 -11.13 8.50 9.81
C PRO A 24 -11.61 9.24 8.57
N GLN A 25 -11.14 8.84 7.41
CA GLN A 25 -11.43 9.54 6.17
C GLN A 25 -12.81 9.22 5.58
N GLY A 26 -13.58 8.39 6.12
CA GLY A 26 -14.85 8.02 5.53
C GLY A 26 -14.72 7.36 4.15
N GLY A 27 -15.50 6.32 3.90
CA GLY A 27 -15.47 5.61 2.63
C GLY A 27 -14.28 4.68 2.45
N VAL A 28 -13.38 4.61 3.40
CA VAL A 28 -12.21 3.74 3.33
C VAL A 28 -12.15 2.90 4.60
N GLU A 29 -11.98 1.59 4.43
CA GLU A 29 -11.93 0.63 5.52
C GLU A 29 -10.73 -0.28 5.35
N HIS A 30 -10.22 -0.81 6.47
CA HIS A 30 -9.03 -1.66 6.49
C HIS A 30 -9.30 -2.96 7.21
N ILE A 31 -8.71 -4.03 6.71
CA ILE A 31 -8.46 -5.25 7.49
C ILE A 31 -6.97 -5.25 7.76
N MET A 32 -6.59 -5.21 9.03
CA MET A 32 -5.19 -5.19 9.41
C MET A 32 -4.68 -6.60 9.60
N LEU A 33 -3.68 -7.00 8.82
CA LEU A 33 -3.12 -8.35 8.86
C LEU A 33 -1.86 -8.41 9.72
N ASP A 34 -1.01 -7.40 9.62
CA ASP A 34 0.08 -7.19 10.57
C ASP A 34 0.36 -5.70 10.72
N ARG A 35 1.00 -5.35 11.83
CA ARG A 35 1.35 -3.96 12.11
C ARG A 35 2.33 -3.92 13.27
N THR A 36 3.43 -3.20 13.11
CA THR A 36 4.42 -3.10 14.18
C THR A 36 4.10 -2.00 15.19
N GLY A 37 3.18 -1.10 14.88
CA GLY A 37 2.73 -0.10 15.82
C GLY A 37 3.48 1.22 15.83
N ALA A 38 4.64 1.28 15.19
CA ALA A 38 5.38 2.52 15.07
C ALA A 38 4.82 3.37 13.94
N GLU A 39 5.00 4.66 14.00
CA GLU A 39 4.55 5.56 12.94
C GLU A 39 5.19 5.23 11.60
N ARG A 40 6.45 4.82 11.63
CA ARG A 40 7.16 4.37 10.44
C ARG A 40 7.29 2.86 10.41
N GLY A 41 6.40 2.18 11.08
CA GLY A 41 6.44 0.75 11.17
C GLY A 41 5.89 0.07 9.94
N ARG A 42 6.08 -1.24 9.90
CA ARG A 42 5.53 -2.08 8.84
C ARG A 42 4.05 -2.32 9.08
N ALA A 43 3.30 -2.42 8.01
CA ALA A 43 1.89 -2.79 8.08
C ALA A 43 1.49 -3.51 6.81
N THR A 44 0.67 -4.52 6.96
CA THR A 44 0.06 -5.24 5.84
C THR A 44 -1.44 -5.20 6.04
N SER A 45 -2.17 -4.77 5.02
CA SER A 45 -3.62 -4.57 5.14
C SER A 45 -4.32 -4.89 3.84
N ILE A 46 -5.61 -5.19 3.96
CA ILE A 46 -6.52 -5.14 2.83
C ILE A 46 -7.32 -3.86 3.02
N VAL A 47 -7.40 -3.04 2.00
CA VAL A 47 -8.07 -1.74 2.07
C VAL A 47 -9.19 -1.70 1.05
N ARG A 48 -10.37 -1.27 1.50
CA ARG A 48 -11.53 -1.14 0.64
C ARG A 48 -11.92 0.33 0.51
N TYR A 49 -11.99 0.78 -0.72
CA TYR A 49 -12.46 2.11 -1.08
C TYR A 49 -13.91 1.99 -1.55
N ALA A 50 -14.81 2.72 -0.91
CA ALA A 50 -16.17 2.84 -1.43
C ALA A 50 -16.14 3.66 -2.74
N PRO A 51 -17.17 3.54 -3.58
CA PRO A 51 -17.25 4.42 -4.74
C PRO A 51 -17.16 5.90 -4.35
N ASP A 52 -16.46 6.68 -5.16
CA ASP A 52 -16.25 8.11 -4.95
C ASP A 52 -15.55 8.47 -3.65
N SER A 53 -14.71 7.58 -3.14
CA SER A 53 -13.92 7.84 -1.94
C SER A 53 -12.50 8.25 -2.30
N ARG A 54 -11.85 8.94 -1.36
CA ARG A 54 -10.48 9.38 -1.54
C ARG A 54 -9.77 9.55 -0.22
N PHE A 55 -8.45 9.41 -0.26
CA PHE A 55 -7.57 9.83 0.82
C PHE A 55 -6.95 11.17 0.49
N PRO A 56 -6.70 12.02 1.49
CA PRO A 56 -5.91 13.22 1.26
C PRO A 56 -4.48 12.85 0.90
N HIS A 57 -3.76 13.76 0.29
CA HIS A 57 -2.36 13.54 -0.06
C HIS A 57 -1.56 13.18 1.19
N HIS A 58 -0.76 12.15 1.09
CA HIS A 58 0.10 11.69 2.19
C HIS A 58 1.36 11.06 1.64
N GLN A 59 2.34 10.91 2.51
CA GLN A 59 3.62 10.32 2.15
C GLN A 59 3.84 9.02 2.89
N HIS A 60 4.59 8.13 2.25
CA HIS A 60 5.01 6.86 2.84
C HIS A 60 6.53 6.88 3.01
N PRO A 61 7.03 7.19 4.21
CA PRO A 61 8.48 7.32 4.42
C PRO A 61 9.26 6.07 4.03
N GLU A 62 8.66 4.90 4.24
CA GLU A 62 9.30 3.61 3.95
C GLU A 62 8.70 2.93 2.72
N GLY A 63 7.91 3.66 1.94
CA GLY A 63 7.32 3.12 0.71
C GLY A 63 6.15 2.19 0.92
N GLU A 64 5.54 1.79 -0.20
CA GLU A 64 4.44 0.83 -0.17
C GLU A 64 4.38 0.00 -1.44
N GLU A 65 3.77 -1.17 -1.32
CA GLU A 65 3.41 -2.01 -2.46
C GLU A 65 1.92 -2.27 -2.43
N ILE A 66 1.30 -2.25 -3.61
CA ILE A 66 -0.14 -2.41 -3.76
C ILE A 66 -0.42 -3.43 -4.84
N LEU A 67 -1.36 -4.33 -4.56
CA LEU A 67 -1.93 -5.21 -5.56
C LEU A 67 -3.44 -4.94 -5.60
N VAL A 68 -3.96 -4.59 -6.76
CA VAL A 68 -5.38 -4.30 -6.92
C VAL A 68 -6.14 -5.60 -7.03
N LEU A 69 -6.96 -5.90 -6.03
CA LEU A 69 -7.72 -7.16 -5.97
C LEU A 69 -9.05 -7.07 -6.69
N SER A 70 -9.70 -5.91 -6.67
CA SER A 70 -10.94 -5.70 -7.39
C SER A 70 -11.20 -4.21 -7.59
N GLY A 71 -12.07 -3.86 -8.51
CA GLY A 71 -12.44 -2.48 -8.80
C GLY A 71 -11.35 -1.73 -9.52
N VAL A 72 -11.31 -0.42 -9.34
CA VAL A 72 -10.33 0.46 -9.96
C VAL A 72 -9.73 1.39 -8.91
N PHE A 73 -8.44 1.23 -8.69
CA PHE A 73 -7.68 2.10 -7.79
C PHE A 73 -7.02 3.20 -8.62
N SER A 74 -7.05 4.42 -8.14
CA SER A 74 -6.53 5.56 -8.91
C SER A 74 -5.57 6.40 -8.08
N GLU A 75 -4.57 6.96 -8.76
CA GLU A 75 -3.64 7.92 -8.20
C GLU A 75 -3.48 9.04 -9.23
N GLY A 76 -3.92 10.25 -8.90
CA GLY A 76 -3.94 11.34 -9.87
C GLY A 76 -4.81 10.97 -11.06
N ASP A 77 -4.26 11.10 -12.26
CA ASP A 77 -4.96 10.76 -13.49
C ASP A 77 -4.72 9.33 -13.95
N HIS A 78 -4.06 8.54 -13.15
CA HIS A 78 -3.77 7.15 -13.50
C HIS A 78 -4.77 6.22 -12.82
N HIS A 79 -5.28 5.25 -13.58
CA HIS A 79 -6.31 4.34 -13.12
C HIS A 79 -5.83 2.90 -13.27
N TYR A 80 -5.95 2.14 -12.20
CA TYR A 80 -5.39 0.79 -12.12
C TYR A 80 -6.51 -0.20 -11.77
N PRO A 81 -7.06 -0.91 -12.77
CA PRO A 81 -8.04 -1.95 -12.50
C PRO A 81 -7.42 -3.20 -11.87
N GLN A 82 -8.29 -4.15 -11.60
CA GLN A 82 -7.90 -5.43 -10.99
C GLN A 82 -6.68 -6.05 -11.66
N GLY A 83 -5.76 -6.54 -10.86
CA GLY A 83 -4.56 -7.23 -11.32
C GLY A 83 -3.32 -6.35 -11.39
N TRP A 84 -3.46 -5.05 -11.35
CA TRP A 84 -2.31 -4.15 -11.38
C TRP A 84 -1.53 -4.24 -10.07
N TYR A 85 -0.22 -4.20 -10.22
CA TYR A 85 0.72 -4.08 -9.10
C TYR A 85 1.41 -2.72 -9.20
N LEU A 86 1.51 -2.04 -8.06
CA LEU A 86 2.20 -0.76 -7.96
C LEU A 86 3.22 -0.80 -6.84
N ARG A 87 4.34 -0.14 -7.07
CA ARG A 87 5.32 0.10 -6.02
C ARG A 87 5.58 1.61 -5.96
N ASN A 88 5.34 2.16 -4.78
CA ASN A 88 5.64 3.56 -4.51
C ASN A 88 6.86 3.58 -3.59
N PRO A 89 8.00 4.08 -4.07
CA PRO A 89 9.25 3.97 -3.31
C PRO A 89 9.23 4.79 -2.03
N ALA A 90 10.19 4.53 -1.17
CA ALA A 90 10.35 5.24 0.09
C ALA A 90 10.40 6.75 -0.17
N GLY A 91 9.66 7.51 0.62
CA GLY A 91 9.59 8.96 0.49
C GLY A 91 8.58 9.47 -0.54
N SER A 92 7.93 8.57 -1.28
CA SER A 92 6.93 9.01 -2.26
C SER A 92 5.65 9.47 -1.56
N GLY A 93 4.90 10.32 -2.25
CA GLY A 93 3.61 10.78 -1.78
C GLY A 93 2.56 10.60 -2.84
N HIS A 94 1.31 10.48 -2.42
CA HIS A 94 0.19 10.32 -3.34
C HIS A 94 -1.14 10.73 -2.68
N ALA A 95 -2.16 10.85 -3.50
CA ALA A 95 -3.53 11.10 -3.06
C ALA A 95 -4.44 10.07 -3.73
N PRO A 96 -4.52 8.86 -3.17
CA PRO A 96 -5.27 7.79 -3.80
C PRO A 96 -6.78 8.01 -3.72
N HIS A 97 -7.48 7.50 -4.72
CA HIS A 97 -8.93 7.61 -4.78
C HIS A 97 -9.50 6.47 -5.62
N SER A 98 -10.81 6.36 -5.61
CA SER A 98 -11.50 5.42 -6.48
C SER A 98 -12.90 5.93 -6.79
N ALA A 99 -13.21 6.12 -8.06
CA ALA A 99 -14.55 6.50 -8.48
C ALA A 99 -15.51 5.31 -8.41
N GLU A 100 -15.05 4.13 -8.78
CA GLU A 100 -15.90 2.95 -8.85
C GLU A 100 -15.88 2.09 -7.60
N GLY A 101 -14.96 2.36 -6.71
CA GLY A 101 -14.64 1.48 -5.59
C GLY A 101 -13.49 0.54 -5.94
N ALA A 102 -12.77 0.10 -4.93
CA ALA A 102 -11.64 -0.79 -5.12
C ALA A 102 -11.34 -1.55 -3.84
N VAL A 103 -10.75 -2.73 -3.99
CA VAL A 103 -10.14 -3.46 -2.89
C VAL A 103 -8.69 -3.70 -3.26
N ILE A 104 -7.78 -3.35 -2.38
CA ILE A 104 -6.35 -3.50 -2.62
C ILE A 104 -5.71 -4.23 -1.46
N PHE A 105 -4.63 -4.96 -1.77
CA PHE A 105 -3.72 -5.50 -0.78
C PHE A 105 -2.54 -4.54 -0.70
N VAL A 106 -2.18 -4.11 0.50
CA VAL A 106 -1.16 -3.08 0.71
C VAL A 106 -0.14 -3.55 1.72
N LYS A 107 1.13 -3.32 1.39
CA LYS A 107 2.22 -3.56 2.31
C LYS A 107 3.03 -2.28 2.45
N LEU A 108 3.17 -1.81 3.69
CA LEU A 108 3.84 -0.55 4.00
C LEU A 108 5.11 -0.77 4.81
N GLY A 109 6.08 0.12 4.64
CA GLY A 109 7.18 0.23 5.58
C GLY A 109 8.29 -0.78 5.43
N HIS A 110 8.34 -1.53 4.34
CA HIS A 110 9.28 -2.62 4.17
C HIS A 110 10.28 -2.40 3.04
N LEU A 111 10.16 -1.31 2.30
CA LEU A 111 11.06 -1.05 1.18
C LEU A 111 12.36 -0.43 1.67
N PRO A 112 13.45 -0.61 0.91
CA PRO A 112 14.71 0.02 1.26
C PRO A 112 14.56 1.54 1.32
N PRO A 113 15.33 2.22 2.17
CA PRO A 113 15.27 3.67 2.23
C PRO A 113 15.75 4.29 0.93
N ALA A 114 15.28 5.52 0.67
CA ALA A 114 15.71 6.27 -0.49
C ALA A 114 17.22 6.53 -0.38
N PRO A 115 17.96 6.52 -1.51
CA PRO A 115 19.38 6.81 -1.47
C PRO A 115 19.61 8.26 -1.07
N HIS A 116 20.73 8.50 -0.33
CA HIS A 116 21.07 9.84 0.11
C HIS A 116 21.69 10.68 -1.00
N ALA A 117 22.33 10.05 -1.95
CA ALA A 117 22.97 10.73 -3.06
C ALA A 117 22.10 10.63 -4.31
N PRO A 118 22.23 11.59 -5.23
CA PRO A 118 21.55 11.45 -6.51
C PRO A 118 21.93 10.15 -7.17
N VAL A 119 20.95 9.46 -7.70
CA VAL A 119 21.17 8.21 -8.41
C VAL A 119 21.37 8.55 -9.87
N ASP A 120 22.34 7.90 -10.50
CA ASP A 120 22.52 8.04 -11.93
C ASP A 120 21.33 7.42 -12.62
N THR A 121 20.53 8.27 -13.24
CA THR A 121 19.29 7.81 -13.85
C THR A 121 19.52 6.87 -15.01
N SER A 122 20.68 6.92 -15.63
CA SER A 122 20.96 5.99 -16.71
C SER A 122 21.03 4.54 -16.23
N LEU A 123 21.32 4.32 -14.98
CA LEU A 123 21.35 2.97 -14.44
C LEU A 123 19.96 2.41 -14.22
N ARG A 124 18.99 3.25 -14.03
CA ARG A 124 17.65 2.76 -13.76
C ARG A 124 16.91 2.34 -14.99
N ILE A 125 17.29 2.85 -16.13
CA ILE A 125 16.60 2.56 -17.35
C ILE A 125 16.70 1.10 -17.70
N ASN A 126 17.74 0.45 -17.30
CA ASN A 126 18.00 -0.90 -17.74
C ASN A 126 17.41 -1.95 -16.85
N THR A 127 16.97 -1.57 -15.71
CA THR A 127 16.54 -2.60 -14.76
C THR A 127 15.24 -3.24 -15.12
N HIS A 128 14.39 -2.51 -15.78
CA HIS A 128 13.10 -3.06 -16.15
C HIS A 128 13.19 -4.11 -17.23
N ASP A 129 14.27 -4.08 -17.96
CA ASP A 129 14.38 -5.03 -19.03
C ASP A 129 14.50 -6.39 -18.55
N THR A 130 14.97 -6.50 -17.41
CA THR A 130 15.19 -7.76 -16.95
C THR A 130 13.98 -8.40 -16.54
N ALA A 131 13.04 -7.87 -16.60
CA ALA A 131 11.92 -8.45 -16.30
C ALA A 131 12.06 -9.73 -15.95
N CYS A 132 12.19 -10.04 -15.39
CA CYS A 132 11.99 -11.25 -15.19
C CYS A 132 11.49 -11.76 -14.52
#